data_1cf35686a99f61ca7dbd47fa0b05207d
#
_entry.id   1cf35686a99f61ca7dbd47fa0b05207d
#
_cell.length_a   1.000
_cell.length_b   1.000
_cell.length_c   1.000
_cell.angle_alpha   90.00
_cell.angle_beta   90.00
_cell.angle_gamma   90.00
#
_symmetry.space_group_name_H-M   'P 1'
#
loop_
_entity.id
_entity.type
_entity.pdbx_description
1 polymer ?
#
loop_
_entity_poly.entity_id
_entity_poly.type
_entity_poly.pdbx_seq_one_letter_code
_entity_poly.pdbx_strand_id
1 'polypeptide(L)'
;MPMITALIPPSSLNYVENELLSAGLRDLTISECVGYGRAQSLVPSFTGGRDIPDILPTARIEFAVSNDQCQRTIDAIIRGAQLDKAGRGTIFVSFLESAVSISGAWSIDDSSQLSVVPAAAAE
;
A
#
# COMPACT_ATOMS: atom_id res chain seq x y z
N MET A 1 -8.49 -2.48 -12.64
CA MET A 1 -7.99 -3.15 -11.45
C MET A 1 -7.13 -2.24 -10.63
N PRO A 2 -7.50 -1.95 -9.41
CA PRO A 2 -6.72 -1.04 -8.58
C PRO A 2 -5.42 -1.66 -8.07
N MET A 3 -4.35 -0.90 -8.16
CA MET A 3 -3.10 -1.12 -7.49
C MET A 3 -3.03 -0.14 -6.32
N ILE A 4 -2.90 -0.67 -5.13
CA ILE A 4 -2.83 0.14 -3.91
C ILE A 4 -1.37 0.25 -3.49
N THR A 5 -0.93 1.47 -3.30
CA THR A 5 0.40 1.75 -2.75
C THR A 5 0.22 2.63 -1.52
N ALA A 6 0.63 2.15 -0.38
CA ALA A 6 0.58 2.91 0.87
C ALA A 6 1.99 3.24 1.34
N LEU A 7 2.23 4.51 1.60
CA LEU A 7 3.48 4.99 2.19
C LEU A 7 3.18 5.42 3.61
N ILE A 8 3.74 4.71 4.57
CA ILE A 8 3.46 4.90 5.98
C ILE A 8 4.75 4.92 6.79
N PRO A 9 4.74 5.50 8.00
CA PRO A 9 5.88 5.35 8.89
C PRO A 9 6.11 3.87 9.24
N PRO A 10 7.35 3.44 9.42
CA PRO A 10 7.61 2.05 9.82
C PRO A 10 6.90 1.65 11.10
N SER A 11 6.67 2.59 12.02
CA SER A 11 5.94 2.32 13.26
C SER A 11 4.49 1.93 13.03
N SER A 12 3.90 2.33 11.91
CA SER A 12 2.52 1.99 11.58
C SER A 12 2.38 0.62 10.93
N LEU A 13 3.48 0.04 10.48
CA LEU A 13 3.44 -1.15 9.61
C LEU A 13 2.68 -2.32 10.25
N ASN A 14 2.99 -2.65 11.50
CA ASN A 14 2.33 -3.78 12.15
C ASN A 14 0.83 -3.57 12.29
N TYR A 15 0.41 -2.37 12.61
CA TYR A 15 -1.02 -2.06 12.75
C TYR A 15 -1.74 -2.20 11.41
N VAL A 16 -1.14 -1.64 10.35
CA VAL A 16 -1.73 -1.70 9.01
C VAL A 16 -1.77 -3.14 8.50
N GLU A 17 -0.67 -3.88 8.68
CA GLU A 17 -0.59 -5.26 8.27
C GLU A 17 -1.66 -6.12 8.95
N ASN A 18 -1.86 -5.93 10.25
CA ASN A 18 -2.88 -6.67 10.99
C ASN A 18 -4.29 -6.36 10.48
N GLU A 19 -4.57 -5.10 10.19
CA GLU A 19 -5.88 -4.71 9.65
C GLU A 19 -6.11 -5.29 8.26
N LEU A 20 -5.08 -5.30 7.42
CA LEU A 20 -5.19 -5.90 6.09
C LEU A 20 -5.42 -7.39 6.16
N LEU A 21 -4.70 -8.09 7.02
CA LEU A 21 -4.89 -9.53 7.21
C LEU A 21 -6.27 -9.84 7.75
N SER A 22 -6.77 -9.03 8.69
CA SER A 22 -8.12 -9.19 9.23
C SER A 22 -9.19 -8.96 8.17
N ALA A 23 -8.90 -8.14 7.18
CA ALA A 23 -9.81 -7.92 6.06
C ALA A 23 -9.70 -9.00 4.97
N GLY A 24 -8.87 -10.01 5.19
CA GLY A 24 -8.70 -11.11 4.25
C GLY A 24 -7.73 -10.81 3.11
N LEU A 25 -6.97 -9.74 3.22
CA LEU A 25 -6.02 -9.34 2.19
C LEU A 25 -4.66 -9.94 2.50
N ARG A 26 -4.09 -10.63 1.52
CA ARG A 26 -2.83 -11.35 1.66
C ARG A 26 -1.91 -10.98 0.50
N ASP A 27 -0.71 -11.55 0.51
CA ASP A 27 0.25 -11.40 -0.60
C ASP A 27 0.68 -9.94 -0.79
N LEU A 28 0.98 -9.29 0.33
CA LEU A 28 1.46 -7.92 0.32
C LEU A 28 2.93 -7.88 -0.04
N THR A 29 3.31 -6.93 -0.86
CA THR A 29 4.72 -6.62 -1.08
C THR A 29 5.08 -5.44 -0.19
N ILE A 30 6.05 -5.64 0.68
CA ILE A 30 6.49 -4.62 1.62
C ILE A 30 7.94 -4.30 1.31
N SER A 31 8.25 -3.02 1.18
CA SER A 31 9.62 -2.56 0.99
C SER A 31 9.89 -1.37 1.89
N GLU A 32 11.15 -1.22 2.24
CA GLU A 32 11.61 -0.04 2.94
C GLU A 32 12.07 0.98 1.92
N CYS A 33 11.74 2.23 2.16
CA CYS A 33 12.16 3.31 1.30
C CYS A 33 12.41 4.56 2.15
N VAL A 34 12.81 5.62 1.50
CA VAL A 34 13.13 6.86 2.16
C VAL A 34 12.25 7.95 1.58
N GLY A 35 11.47 8.58 2.44
CA GLY A 35 10.72 9.76 2.06
C GLY A 35 11.63 10.98 2.13
N TYR A 36 11.57 11.81 1.12
CA TYR A 36 12.36 13.03 1.05
C TYR A 36 11.41 14.20 0.84
N GLY A 37 11.47 15.17 1.73
CA GLY A 37 10.62 16.32 1.62
C GLY A 37 10.57 17.13 2.89
N ARG A 38 9.57 17.99 2.99
CA ARG A 38 9.38 18.82 4.17
C ARG A 38 8.59 18.06 5.22
N ALA A 39 9.23 17.82 6.35
CA ALA A 39 8.59 17.13 7.46
C ALA A 39 7.92 18.05 8.46
N GLN A 40 7.81 19.34 8.18
CA GLN A 40 7.31 20.33 9.12
C GLN A 40 5.92 20.01 9.65
N SER A 41 5.05 19.50 8.80
CA SER A 41 3.70 19.10 9.21
C SER A 41 3.70 17.81 10.02
N LEU A 42 4.79 17.07 9.97
CA LEU A 42 4.90 15.74 10.57
C LEU A 42 5.70 15.76 11.86
N VAL A 43 6.70 16.66 11.94
CA VAL A 43 7.58 16.80 13.11
C VAL A 43 7.62 18.28 13.48
N PRO A 44 6.68 18.75 14.29
CA PRO A 44 6.62 20.15 14.60
C PRO A 44 7.85 20.62 15.38
N SER A 45 8.41 21.71 14.95
CA SER A 45 9.39 22.51 15.67
C SER A 45 10.79 21.95 15.84
N PHE A 46 11.09 20.78 15.34
CA PHE A 46 12.44 20.22 15.52
C PHE A 46 13.51 21.02 14.80
N THR A 47 13.15 21.64 13.71
CA THR A 47 14.08 22.40 12.89
C THR A 47 14.05 23.90 13.18
N GLY A 48 13.31 24.32 14.19
CA GLY A 48 13.19 25.73 14.53
C GLY A 48 12.50 26.54 13.43
N GLY A 49 11.60 25.95 12.69
CA GLY A 49 10.89 26.62 11.62
C GLY A 49 11.65 26.72 10.31
N ARG A 50 12.74 26.02 10.17
CA ARG A 50 13.51 26.02 8.92
C ARG A 50 12.88 25.10 7.88
N ASP A 51 12.89 25.52 6.63
CA ASP A 51 12.46 24.73 5.48
C ASP A 51 13.57 23.76 5.05
N ILE A 52 13.93 22.85 5.93
CA ILE A 52 14.96 21.86 5.61
C ILE A 52 14.26 20.58 5.19
N PRO A 53 14.58 20.04 4.00
CA PRO A 53 14.07 18.74 3.61
C PRO A 53 14.57 17.67 4.58
N ASP A 54 13.67 16.84 5.06
CA ASP A 54 14.03 15.73 5.93
C ASP A 54 13.98 14.41 5.18
N ILE A 55 14.83 13.51 5.60
CA ILE A 55 14.84 12.15 5.09
C ILE A 55 14.14 11.29 6.13
N LEU A 56 13.02 10.69 5.74
CA LEU A 56 12.19 9.92 6.67
C LEU A 56 12.17 8.46 6.24
N PRO A 57 12.51 7.55 7.16
CA PRO A 57 12.27 6.13 6.89
C PRO A 57 10.79 5.91 6.61
N THR A 58 10.50 5.15 5.59
CA THR A 58 9.13 4.92 5.12
C THR A 58 8.96 3.46 4.77
N ALA A 59 7.83 2.89 5.13
CA ALA A 59 7.44 1.57 4.67
C ALA A 59 6.48 1.73 3.50
N ARG A 60 6.71 0.97 2.44
CA ARG A 60 5.84 0.96 1.28
C ARG A 60 5.18 -0.40 1.17
N ILE A 61 3.86 -0.40 1.13
CA ILE A 61 3.06 -1.60 0.95
C ILE A 61 2.37 -1.49 -0.39
N GLU A 62 2.54 -2.49 -1.24
CA GLU A 62 1.94 -2.50 -2.56
C GLU A 62 1.25 -3.82 -2.83
N PHE A 63 0.09 -3.75 -3.44
CA PHE A 63 -0.62 -4.93 -3.91
C PHE A 63 -1.80 -4.52 -4.76
N ALA A 64 -2.25 -5.44 -5.58
CA ALA A 64 -3.40 -5.23 -6.43
C ALA A 64 -4.62 -5.90 -5.80
N VAL A 65 -5.77 -5.29 -5.97
CA VAL A 65 -7.03 -5.82 -5.45
C VAL A 65 -8.10 -5.75 -6.53
N SER A 66 -9.18 -6.48 -6.32
CA SER A 66 -10.35 -6.35 -7.19
C SER A 66 -11.07 -5.02 -6.92
N ASN A 67 -11.86 -4.59 -7.88
CA ASN A 67 -12.60 -3.32 -7.75
C ASN A 67 -13.48 -3.28 -6.51
N ASP A 68 -14.13 -4.39 -6.19
CA ASP A 68 -15.05 -4.47 -5.05
C ASP A 68 -14.32 -4.47 -3.70
N GLN A 69 -13.01 -4.75 -3.69
CA GLN A 69 -12.21 -4.74 -2.47
C GLN A 69 -11.46 -3.43 -2.25
N CYS A 70 -11.47 -2.55 -3.24
CA CYS A 70 -10.63 -1.35 -3.19
C CYS A 70 -10.94 -0.48 -1.97
N GLN A 71 -12.20 -0.14 -1.76
CA GLN A 71 -12.57 0.75 -0.65
C GLN A 71 -12.32 0.08 0.70
N ARG A 72 -12.62 -1.20 0.82
CA ARG A 72 -12.37 -1.95 2.05
C ARG A 72 -10.88 -1.98 2.39
N THR A 73 -10.05 -2.10 1.37
CA THR A 73 -8.59 -2.07 1.54
C THR A 73 -8.11 -0.71 2.03
N ILE A 74 -8.59 0.35 1.41
CA ILE A 74 -8.26 1.72 1.83
C ILE A 74 -8.67 1.95 3.27
N ASP A 75 -9.87 1.55 3.63
CA ASP A 75 -10.39 1.71 5.00
C ASP A 75 -9.55 0.95 6.01
N ALA A 76 -9.10 -0.26 5.66
CA ALA A 76 -8.25 -1.06 6.54
C ALA A 76 -6.91 -0.39 6.78
N ILE A 77 -6.30 0.15 5.73
CA ILE A 77 -5.03 0.87 5.86
C ILE A 77 -5.19 2.09 6.75
N ILE A 78 -6.25 2.85 6.55
CA ILE A 78 -6.52 4.05 7.35
C ILE A 78 -6.71 3.68 8.81
N ARG A 79 -7.50 2.64 9.10
CA ARG A 79 -7.71 2.20 10.48
C ARG A 79 -6.39 1.83 11.16
N GLY A 80 -5.58 1.05 10.45
CA GLY A 80 -4.28 0.64 10.99
C GLY A 80 -3.36 1.81 11.25
N ALA A 81 -3.28 2.74 10.30
CA ALA A 81 -2.43 3.91 10.43
C ALA A 81 -2.87 4.80 11.59
N GLN A 82 -4.17 4.90 11.83
CA GLN A 82 -4.70 5.73 12.92
C GLN A 82 -4.47 5.13 14.30
N LEU A 83 -4.16 3.84 14.39
CA LEU A 83 -3.79 3.20 15.65
C LEU A 83 -2.40 3.61 16.11
N ASP A 84 -1.56 4.08 15.21
CA ASP A 84 -0.25 4.61 15.54
C ASP A 84 -0.35 6.09 15.88
N LYS A 85 0.48 6.53 16.80
CA LYS A 85 0.51 7.94 17.22
C LYS A 85 0.82 8.88 16.08
N ALA A 86 1.65 8.45 15.13
CA ALA A 86 1.98 9.26 13.98
C ALA A 86 0.77 9.52 13.11
N GLY A 87 -0.10 8.53 12.94
CA GLY A 87 -1.40 8.67 12.26
C GLY A 87 -1.31 9.30 10.88
N ARG A 88 -0.23 9.04 10.13
CA ARG A 88 0.04 9.71 8.86
C ARG A 88 0.39 8.72 7.78
N GLY A 89 0.42 9.21 6.57
CA GLY A 89 0.79 8.42 5.41
C GLY A 89 -0.02 8.84 4.21
N THR A 90 0.26 8.19 3.10
CA THR A 90 -0.44 8.47 1.85
C THR A 90 -0.78 7.15 1.18
N ILE A 91 -1.97 7.10 0.61
CA ILE A 91 -2.42 5.96 -0.16
C ILE A 91 -2.58 6.42 -1.60
N PHE A 92 -1.91 5.75 -2.51
CA PHE A 92 -2.07 5.98 -3.94
C PHE A 92 -2.86 4.82 -4.53
N VAL A 93 -3.78 5.16 -5.41
CA VAL A 93 -4.55 4.16 -6.15
C VAL A 93 -4.30 4.40 -7.63
N SER A 94 -3.82 3.39 -8.31
CA SER A 94 -3.67 3.42 -9.76
C SER A 94 -4.42 2.25 -10.37
N PHE A 95 -4.76 2.36 -11.64
CA PHE A 95 -5.51 1.32 -12.30
C PHE A 95 -4.60 0.59 -13.27
N LEU A 96 -4.46 -0.72 -13.06
CA LEU A 96 -3.67 -1.57 -13.91
C LEU A 96 -4.51 -2.03 -15.09
N GLU A 97 -3.88 -2.08 -16.27
CA GLU A 97 -4.52 -2.70 -17.42
C GLU A 97 -4.57 -4.21 -17.25
N SER A 98 -3.50 -4.78 -16.75
CA SER A 98 -3.45 -6.22 -16.52
C SER A 98 -2.35 -6.56 -15.52
N ALA A 99 -2.47 -7.71 -14.91
CA ALA A 99 -1.43 -8.33 -14.11
C ALA A 99 -1.50 -9.84 -14.34
N VAL A 100 -0.35 -10.47 -14.47
CA VAL A 100 -0.25 -11.90 -14.75
C VAL A 100 0.75 -12.50 -13.78
N SER A 101 0.38 -13.59 -13.13
CA SER A 101 1.31 -14.34 -12.30
C SER A 101 2.35 -15.01 -13.21
N ILE A 102 3.62 -14.95 -12.80
CA ILE A 102 4.69 -15.61 -13.54
C ILE A 102 4.45 -17.11 -13.62
N SER A 103 3.86 -17.68 -12.58
CA SER A 103 3.52 -19.11 -12.59
C SER A 103 2.33 -19.45 -13.49
N GLY A 104 1.60 -18.43 -13.97
CA GLY A 104 0.39 -18.63 -14.74
C GLY A 104 -0.82 -19.05 -13.93
N ALA A 105 -0.73 -18.98 -12.59
CA ALA A 105 -1.81 -19.43 -11.74
C ALA A 105 -3.03 -18.50 -11.78
N TRP A 106 -2.82 -17.24 -12.09
CA TRP A 106 -3.91 -16.26 -12.19
C TRP A 106 -3.51 -15.12 -13.12
N SER A 107 -4.52 -14.41 -13.59
CA SER A 107 -4.32 -13.18 -14.35
C SER A 107 -5.46 -12.22 -14.05
N ILE A 108 -5.20 -10.94 -14.27
CA ILE A 108 -6.18 -9.87 -14.11
C ILE A 108 -6.09 -9.02 -15.37
N ASP A 109 -7.24 -8.70 -15.96
CA ASP A 109 -7.33 -7.91 -17.17
C ASP A 109 -8.07 -6.59 -16.92
N ASP A 110 -8.37 -5.87 -18.01
CA ASP A 110 -9.06 -4.59 -17.98
C ASP A 110 -10.40 -4.63 -17.26
N SER A 111 -11.04 -5.79 -17.17
CA SER A 111 -12.30 -5.91 -16.43
C SER A 111 -12.07 -5.88 -14.93
N SER A 112 -10.82 -5.90 -14.49
CA SER A 112 -10.41 -5.90 -13.10
C SER A 112 -10.92 -7.11 -12.31
N GLN A 113 -11.16 -8.19 -13.02
CA GLN A 113 -11.57 -9.46 -12.42
C GLN A 113 -10.40 -10.41 -12.36
N LEU A 114 -10.22 -10.98 -11.18
CA LEU A 114 -9.23 -12.02 -11.00
C LEU A 114 -9.73 -13.29 -11.70
N SER A 115 -8.93 -13.81 -12.60
CA SER A 115 -9.23 -15.08 -13.26
C SER A 115 -8.08 -16.05 -13.08
N VAL A 116 -8.42 -17.33 -12.94
CA VAL A 116 -7.41 -18.37 -12.83
C VAL A 116 -7.08 -18.84 -14.25
N VAL A 117 -5.79 -18.82 -14.58
CA VAL A 117 -5.32 -19.29 -15.88
C VAL A 117 -5.00 -20.78 -15.76
N PRO A 118 -5.62 -21.64 -16.61
CA PRO A 118 -5.28 -23.05 -16.60
C PRO A 118 -3.79 -23.25 -16.94
N ALA A 119 -3.16 -24.23 -16.32
CA ALA A 119 -1.72 -24.49 -16.51
C ALA A 119 -1.35 -24.68 -17.98
N ALA A 120 -2.23 -25.31 -18.74
CA ALA A 120 -2.00 -25.52 -20.16
C ALA A 120 -2.02 -24.24 -20.99
N ALA A 121 -2.73 -23.22 -20.54
CA ALA A 121 -2.80 -21.91 -21.20
C ALA A 121 -1.67 -20.98 -20.75
N ALA A 122 -1.00 -21.31 -19.65
CA ALA A 122 0.08 -20.51 -19.10
C ALA A 122 1.41 -20.71 -19.81
N GLU A 123 1.50 -21.70 -20.64
CA GLU A 123 2.67 -21.97 -21.47
C GLU A 123 2.61 -21.09 -22.74
#